data_9f86b8f91a947325787675a6a8f8a85a
#
_entry.id   9f86b8f91a947325787675a6a8f8a85a
#
_cell.length_a   1.000
_cell.length_b   1.000
_cell.length_c   1.000
_cell.angle_alpha   90.00
_cell.angle_beta   90.00
_cell.angle_gamma   90.00
#
_symmetry.space_group_name_H-M   'P 1'
#
loop_
_entity.id
_entity.type
_entity.pdbx_description
1 polymer ?
#
loop_
_entity_poly.entity_id
_entity_poly.type
_entity_poly.pdbx_seq_one_letter_code
_entity_poly.pdbx_strand_id
1 'polypeptide(L)'
;MPAPPLPTETPPQVRPRLLTLVFVLGTVMIDAMGIGLILPIMPSLLQEVGGGSLADAALWGGILATGFAAMQFLFGPIVGSLSDSIGRRPVLLVSLVALALDYLVMATAGTLWLMLLARMIGGITAATHATAGAYMADISRPEDKAQNFGLLGAALGAGFVLGPLLGGLLAELGTRAPFLAAAALCGANAALGWLVMPETVTDRTRRAFDWREANPLGAFRSLGRIPGISRLLLVYFLYSVAIYVYPAIWSYYATASFGWTPALIGVSLAIYGVSIAIVQGWLMRYALRWGGERRTVIYGQLFDILGFAILAGLTHGGIALMMIPVTALGAMVQPALQGILSRSVADTHQGTLQGVLTSVHALSMIVSPLMMTATFAAFTREGAALQLPGAPFLLAILLMGCGFALFLRGRS
;
A
#
# COMPACT_ATOMS: atom_id res chain seq x y z
N MET A 1 13.02 -32.78 -47.19
CA MET A 1 12.06 -32.85 -46.08
C MET A 1 12.67 -32.09 -44.91
N PRO A 2 12.05 -31.06 -44.38
CA PRO A 2 12.54 -30.42 -43.17
C PRO A 2 12.34 -31.39 -41.99
N ALA A 3 13.34 -31.42 -41.08
CA ALA A 3 13.27 -32.24 -39.86
C ALA A 3 12.04 -31.86 -39.01
N PRO A 4 11.36 -32.86 -38.39
CA PRO A 4 10.24 -32.56 -37.52
C PRO A 4 10.71 -31.68 -36.33
N PRO A 5 9.89 -30.72 -35.88
CA PRO A 5 10.22 -29.91 -34.72
C PRO A 5 10.42 -30.83 -33.52
N LEU A 6 11.50 -30.60 -32.77
CA LEU A 6 11.78 -31.30 -31.52
C LEU A 6 10.58 -31.11 -30.57
N PRO A 7 10.15 -32.16 -29.86
CA PRO A 7 9.07 -32.03 -28.89
C PRO A 7 9.46 -30.97 -27.85
N THR A 8 8.65 -29.97 -27.74
CA THR A 8 8.74 -29.00 -26.65
C THR A 8 8.40 -29.74 -25.35
N GLU A 9 9.44 -30.24 -24.66
CA GLU A 9 9.26 -30.76 -23.30
C GLU A 9 8.67 -29.66 -22.44
N THR A 10 7.42 -29.81 -22.10
CA THR A 10 6.77 -28.99 -21.06
C THR A 10 7.59 -29.19 -19.78
N PRO A 11 8.06 -28.10 -19.14
CA PRO A 11 8.82 -28.22 -17.91
C PRO A 11 8.00 -29.01 -16.88
N PRO A 12 8.65 -29.83 -16.02
CA PRO A 12 7.96 -30.65 -15.03
C PRO A 12 7.10 -29.72 -14.16
N GLN A 13 5.79 -29.88 -14.27
CA GLN A 13 4.82 -29.11 -13.48
C GLN A 13 4.88 -29.61 -12.05
N VAL A 14 5.64 -28.92 -11.21
CA VAL A 14 5.60 -29.13 -9.77
C VAL A 14 4.22 -28.70 -9.30
N ARG A 15 3.35 -29.67 -8.93
CA ARG A 15 2.10 -29.33 -8.24
C ARG A 15 2.47 -28.57 -6.97
N PRO A 16 1.99 -27.33 -6.78
CA PRO A 16 2.27 -26.62 -5.53
C PRO A 16 1.76 -27.49 -4.39
N ARG A 17 2.65 -27.86 -3.48
CA ARG A 17 2.20 -28.49 -2.23
C ARG A 17 1.29 -27.48 -1.55
N LEU A 18 0.16 -27.92 -1.02
CA LEU A 18 -0.81 -27.05 -0.31
C LEU A 18 -0.10 -26.14 0.70
N LEU A 19 0.92 -26.66 1.40
CA LEU A 19 1.74 -25.91 2.34
C LEU A 19 2.50 -24.73 1.70
N THR A 20 2.98 -24.88 0.47
CA THR A 20 3.68 -23.80 -0.24
C THR A 20 2.69 -22.68 -0.62
N LEU A 21 1.49 -23.03 -1.07
CA LEU A 21 0.44 -22.05 -1.36
C LEU A 21 0.01 -21.30 -0.09
N VAL A 22 -0.26 -22.03 1.00
CA VAL A 22 -0.61 -21.45 2.29
C VAL A 22 0.50 -20.53 2.81
N PHE A 23 1.78 -20.93 2.66
CA PHE A 23 2.91 -20.09 3.04
C PHE A 23 2.93 -18.77 2.25
N VAL A 24 2.78 -18.79 0.92
CA VAL A 24 2.81 -17.58 0.09
C VAL A 24 1.64 -16.64 0.43
N LEU A 25 0.44 -17.20 0.58
CA LEU A 25 -0.75 -16.43 0.98
C LEU A 25 -0.57 -15.85 2.39
N GLY A 26 -0.06 -16.65 3.33
CA GLY A 26 0.28 -16.22 4.68
C GLY A 26 1.33 -15.10 4.70
N THR A 27 2.34 -15.21 3.84
CA THR A 27 3.38 -14.17 3.70
C THR A 27 2.79 -12.83 3.29
N VAL A 28 1.96 -12.80 2.23
CA VAL A 28 1.31 -11.56 1.76
C VAL A 28 0.33 -11.01 2.79
N MET A 29 -0.40 -11.88 3.48
CA MET A 29 -1.32 -11.49 4.55
C MET A 29 -0.56 -10.88 5.75
N ILE A 30 0.53 -11.50 6.20
CA ILE A 30 1.35 -11.02 7.33
C ILE A 30 2.05 -9.71 6.98
N ASP A 31 2.53 -9.55 5.74
CA ASP A 31 3.14 -8.32 5.24
C ASP A 31 2.12 -7.16 5.30
N ALA A 32 0.94 -7.34 4.74
CA ALA A 32 -0.15 -6.36 4.80
C ALA A 32 -0.64 -6.09 6.23
N MET A 33 -0.73 -7.15 7.04
CA MET A 33 -1.12 -7.07 8.45
C MET A 33 -0.10 -6.28 9.26
N GLY A 34 1.20 -6.45 8.99
CA GLY A 34 2.27 -5.72 9.65
C GLY A 34 2.18 -4.21 9.41
N ILE A 35 1.86 -3.79 8.19
CA ILE A 35 1.61 -2.37 7.88
C ILE A 35 0.41 -1.87 8.69
N GLY A 36 -0.68 -2.64 8.72
CA GLY A 36 -1.91 -2.27 9.44
C GLY A 36 -1.77 -2.23 10.96
N LEU A 37 -1.00 -3.16 11.53
CA LEU A 37 -0.73 -3.26 12.97
C LEU A 37 -0.16 -1.96 13.56
N ILE A 38 0.66 -1.25 12.79
CA ILE A 38 1.39 -0.07 13.23
C ILE A 38 0.47 1.16 13.27
N LEU A 39 -0.47 1.28 12.34
CA LEU A 39 -1.24 2.50 12.12
C LEU A 39 -1.95 3.04 13.38
N PRO A 40 -2.69 2.23 14.18
CA PRO A 40 -3.43 2.74 15.34
C PRO A 40 -2.53 3.24 16.46
N ILE A 41 -1.30 2.73 16.56
CA ILE A 41 -0.44 2.93 17.72
C ILE A 41 0.67 3.98 17.48
N MET A 42 0.91 4.36 16.23
CA MET A 42 1.98 5.31 15.89
C MET A 42 1.90 6.64 16.68
N PRO A 43 0.72 7.25 16.89
CA PRO A 43 0.65 8.47 17.71
C PRO A 43 1.24 8.28 19.10
N SER A 44 0.80 7.24 19.80
CA SER A 44 1.22 6.96 21.18
C SER A 44 2.68 6.56 21.28
N LEU A 45 3.17 5.72 20.37
CA LEU A 45 4.59 5.30 20.36
C LEU A 45 5.53 6.47 20.09
N LEU A 46 5.20 7.32 19.12
CA LEU A 46 6.06 8.45 18.77
C LEU A 46 6.05 9.55 19.85
N GLN A 47 4.93 9.72 20.58
CA GLN A 47 4.91 10.58 21.76
C GLN A 47 5.75 9.98 22.91
N GLU A 48 5.66 8.67 23.14
CA GLU A 48 6.44 7.98 24.18
C GLU A 48 7.94 8.10 23.94
N VAL A 49 8.40 7.85 22.70
CA VAL A 49 9.83 7.85 22.33
C VAL A 49 10.36 9.28 22.14
N GLY A 50 9.57 10.17 21.57
CA GLY A 50 9.98 11.54 21.27
C GLY A 50 9.76 12.55 22.39
N GLY A 51 8.90 12.23 23.37
CA GLY A 51 8.57 13.14 24.49
C GLY A 51 7.85 14.42 24.06
N GLY A 52 7.38 14.51 22.80
CA GLY A 52 6.81 15.69 22.19
C GLY A 52 5.28 15.70 22.15
N SER A 53 4.74 16.75 21.53
CA SER A 53 3.31 16.91 21.27
C SER A 53 2.81 15.90 20.23
N LEU A 54 1.46 15.76 20.13
CA LEU A 54 0.85 14.95 19.06
C LEU A 54 1.19 15.50 17.65
N ALA A 55 1.37 16.82 17.53
CA ALA A 55 1.81 17.46 16.29
C ALA A 55 3.23 17.03 15.89
N ASP A 56 4.15 16.94 16.84
CA ASP A 56 5.51 16.45 16.59
C ASP A 56 5.51 14.96 16.28
N ALA A 57 4.71 14.17 16.98
CA ALA A 57 4.51 12.75 16.67
C ALA A 57 3.98 12.54 15.24
N ALA A 58 3.02 13.34 14.80
CA ALA A 58 2.50 13.26 13.43
C ALA A 58 3.58 13.58 12.39
N LEU A 59 4.38 14.63 12.61
CA LEU A 59 5.47 14.98 11.70
C LEU A 59 6.50 13.86 11.59
N TRP A 60 6.92 13.27 12.72
CA TRP A 60 7.82 12.11 12.72
C TRP A 60 7.21 10.88 12.07
N GLY A 61 5.90 10.65 12.27
CA GLY A 61 5.18 9.58 11.57
C GLY A 61 5.23 9.75 10.05
N GLY A 62 5.06 10.98 9.56
CA GLY A 62 5.22 11.32 8.14
C GLY A 62 6.65 11.09 7.65
N ILE A 63 7.68 11.49 8.41
CA ILE A 63 9.09 11.27 8.07
C ILE A 63 9.40 9.77 7.98
N LEU A 64 8.96 8.97 8.96
CA LEU A 64 9.16 7.52 8.99
C LEU A 64 8.48 6.83 7.80
N ALA A 65 7.23 7.19 7.50
CA ALA A 65 6.48 6.64 6.38
C ALA A 65 7.11 7.03 5.03
N THR A 66 7.48 8.30 4.85
CA THR A 66 8.17 8.79 3.65
C THR A 66 9.52 8.12 3.47
N GLY A 67 10.31 7.98 4.53
CA GLY A 67 11.62 7.30 4.50
C GLY A 67 11.49 5.84 4.04
N PHE A 68 10.54 5.10 4.61
CA PHE A 68 10.24 3.72 4.20
C PHE A 68 9.83 3.64 2.73
N ALA A 69 8.85 4.47 2.31
CA ALA A 69 8.32 4.46 0.95
C ALA A 69 9.39 4.88 -0.08
N ALA A 70 10.25 5.85 0.26
CA ALA A 70 11.35 6.27 -0.61
C ALA A 70 12.36 5.15 -0.84
N MET A 71 12.76 4.45 0.23
CA MET A 71 13.67 3.30 0.11
C MET A 71 13.02 2.15 -0.66
N GLN A 72 11.76 1.85 -0.40
CA GLN A 72 11.01 0.84 -1.13
C GLN A 72 10.92 1.16 -2.64
N PHE A 73 10.68 2.42 -3.01
CA PHE A 73 10.66 2.85 -4.39
C PHE A 73 12.01 2.72 -5.07
N LEU A 74 13.08 3.17 -4.40
CA LEU A 74 14.43 3.14 -4.95
C LEU A 74 14.97 1.72 -5.10
N PHE A 75 14.74 0.88 -4.11
CA PHE A 75 15.33 -0.46 -4.06
C PHE A 75 14.40 -1.57 -4.53
N GLY A 76 13.09 -1.33 -4.64
CA GLY A 76 12.13 -2.34 -5.08
C GLY A 76 12.48 -3.00 -6.43
N PRO A 77 12.77 -2.25 -7.50
CA PRO A 77 13.21 -2.83 -8.77
C PRO A 77 14.55 -3.58 -8.68
N ILE A 78 15.46 -3.09 -7.84
CA ILE A 78 16.77 -3.74 -7.60
C ILE A 78 16.55 -5.10 -6.94
N VAL A 79 15.77 -5.15 -5.86
CA VAL A 79 15.46 -6.39 -5.14
C VAL A 79 14.65 -7.35 -6.01
N GLY A 80 13.74 -6.83 -6.84
CA GLY A 80 13.01 -7.62 -7.85
C GLY A 80 13.95 -8.28 -8.86
N SER A 81 14.84 -7.53 -9.48
CA SER A 81 15.85 -8.05 -10.43
C SER A 81 16.82 -9.02 -9.74
N LEU A 82 17.19 -8.74 -8.49
CA LEU A 82 18.00 -9.65 -7.69
C LEU A 82 17.28 -10.98 -7.45
N SER A 83 15.98 -10.94 -7.18
CA SER A 83 15.14 -12.13 -7.02
C SER A 83 15.09 -13.00 -8.28
N ASP A 84 15.13 -12.38 -9.47
CA ASP A 84 15.22 -13.11 -10.76
C ASP A 84 16.59 -13.76 -11.00
N SER A 85 17.64 -13.19 -10.40
CA SER A 85 19.02 -13.63 -10.62
C SER A 85 19.53 -14.64 -9.61
N ILE A 86 19.29 -14.44 -8.31
CA ILE A 86 19.79 -15.32 -7.24
C ILE A 86 18.75 -16.31 -6.74
N GLY A 87 17.47 -16.09 -7.08
CA GLY A 87 16.35 -16.95 -6.69
C GLY A 87 15.28 -16.21 -5.87
N ARG A 88 14.04 -16.70 -5.96
CA ARG A 88 12.89 -16.16 -5.23
C ARG A 88 12.98 -16.42 -3.74
N ARG A 89 13.36 -17.66 -3.38
CA ARG A 89 13.41 -18.13 -1.99
C ARG A 89 14.36 -17.31 -1.13
N PRO A 90 15.65 -17.13 -1.46
CA PRO A 90 16.58 -16.39 -0.61
C PRO A 90 16.14 -14.93 -0.44
N VAL A 91 15.67 -14.27 -1.50
CA VAL A 91 15.22 -12.87 -1.42
C VAL A 91 14.00 -12.74 -0.51
N LEU A 92 13.00 -13.60 -0.65
CA LEU A 92 11.80 -13.56 0.19
C LEU A 92 12.12 -13.82 1.66
N LEU A 93 12.97 -14.81 1.95
CA LEU A 93 13.38 -15.11 3.33
C LEU A 93 14.18 -13.97 3.96
N VAL A 94 15.12 -13.38 3.23
CA VAL A 94 15.88 -12.21 3.71
C VAL A 94 14.94 -11.03 3.97
N SER A 95 13.98 -10.77 3.08
CA SER A 95 12.98 -9.71 3.28
C SER A 95 12.15 -9.94 4.54
N LEU A 96 11.70 -11.17 4.80
CA LEU A 96 10.92 -11.50 6.01
C LEU A 96 11.75 -11.36 7.30
N VAL A 97 13.01 -11.79 7.28
CA VAL A 97 13.92 -11.62 8.43
C VAL A 97 14.20 -10.13 8.67
N ALA A 98 14.49 -9.37 7.61
CA ALA A 98 14.73 -7.93 7.73
C ALA A 98 13.48 -7.20 8.27
N LEU A 99 12.28 -7.58 7.83
CA LEU A 99 11.03 -7.02 8.32
C LEU A 99 10.79 -7.39 9.80
N ALA A 100 11.10 -8.62 10.21
CA ALA A 100 11.03 -9.03 11.62
C ALA A 100 11.98 -8.21 12.49
N LEU A 101 13.21 -7.97 12.02
CA LEU A 101 14.20 -7.13 12.70
C LEU A 101 13.75 -5.66 12.77
N ASP A 102 13.18 -5.11 11.68
CA ASP A 102 12.63 -3.77 11.66
C ASP A 102 11.55 -3.60 12.76
N TYR A 103 10.59 -4.52 12.84
CA TYR A 103 9.58 -4.50 13.91
C TYR A 103 10.18 -4.66 15.31
N LEU A 104 11.21 -5.50 15.46
CA LEU A 104 11.89 -5.64 16.75
C LEU A 104 12.61 -4.35 17.17
N VAL A 105 13.27 -3.68 16.22
CA VAL A 105 13.87 -2.37 16.48
C VAL A 105 12.80 -1.33 16.81
N MET A 106 11.69 -1.29 16.07
CA MET A 106 10.56 -0.41 16.39
C MET A 106 9.99 -0.66 17.80
N ALA A 107 9.96 -1.92 18.24
CA ALA A 107 9.50 -2.29 19.58
C ALA A 107 10.48 -1.87 20.70
N THR A 108 11.78 -1.77 20.43
CA THR A 108 12.82 -1.56 21.44
C THR A 108 13.50 -0.20 21.34
N ALA A 109 13.29 0.55 20.25
CA ALA A 109 13.92 1.83 20.01
C ALA A 109 13.60 2.84 21.12
N GLY A 110 14.64 3.49 21.62
CA GLY A 110 14.56 4.61 22.57
C GLY A 110 14.72 5.98 21.91
N THR A 111 14.90 6.04 20.58
CA THR A 111 15.07 7.30 19.84
C THR A 111 14.37 7.25 18.49
N LEU A 112 13.83 8.39 18.06
CA LEU A 112 13.15 8.52 16.76
C LEU A 112 14.11 8.30 15.58
N TRP A 113 15.38 8.64 15.73
CA TRP A 113 16.40 8.40 14.70
C TRP A 113 16.69 6.92 14.47
N LEU A 114 16.70 6.12 15.53
CA LEU A 114 16.85 4.66 15.39
C LEU A 114 15.66 4.05 14.69
N MET A 115 14.44 4.53 15.00
CA MET A 115 13.21 4.13 14.30
C MET A 115 13.27 4.50 12.81
N LEU A 116 13.78 5.69 12.47
CA LEU A 116 13.93 6.11 11.07
C LEU A 116 14.93 5.21 10.33
N LEU A 117 16.06 4.91 10.95
CA LEU A 117 17.06 4.00 10.35
C LEU A 117 16.45 2.61 10.09
N ALA A 118 15.73 2.06 11.06
CA ALA A 118 15.04 0.78 10.89
C ALA A 118 14.03 0.82 9.74
N ARG A 119 13.18 1.86 9.69
CA ARG A 119 12.22 2.05 8.59
C ARG A 119 12.88 2.17 7.23
N MET A 120 14.03 2.86 7.13
CA MET A 120 14.79 2.94 5.87
C MET A 120 15.34 1.58 5.45
N ILE A 121 15.92 0.80 6.37
CA ILE A 121 16.40 -0.56 6.09
C ILE A 121 15.22 -1.48 5.73
N GLY A 122 14.12 -1.42 6.47
CA GLY A 122 12.89 -2.14 6.15
C GLY A 122 12.37 -1.81 4.76
N GLY A 123 12.40 -0.54 4.35
CA GLY A 123 12.03 -0.11 3.01
C GLY A 123 12.91 -0.69 1.90
N ILE A 124 14.23 -0.77 2.12
CA ILE A 124 15.18 -1.41 1.16
C ILE A 124 14.80 -2.86 0.91
N THR A 125 14.37 -3.58 1.93
CA THR A 125 14.04 -5.01 1.85
C THR A 125 12.56 -5.29 1.56
N ALA A 126 11.72 -4.27 1.46
CA ALA A 126 10.27 -4.38 1.30
C ALA A 126 9.82 -4.81 -0.11
N ALA A 127 10.40 -5.89 -0.63
CA ALA A 127 10.01 -6.49 -1.91
C ALA A 127 9.15 -7.76 -1.73
N THR A 128 8.68 -8.01 -0.51
CA THR A 128 7.94 -9.23 -0.14
C THR A 128 6.74 -9.46 -1.05
N HIS A 129 5.89 -8.45 -1.25
CA HIS A 129 4.70 -8.57 -2.08
C HIS A 129 5.02 -8.86 -3.55
N ALA A 130 5.98 -8.14 -4.14
CA ALA A 130 6.39 -8.34 -5.53
C ALA A 130 7.02 -9.72 -5.74
N THR A 131 7.92 -10.13 -4.83
CA THR A 131 8.59 -11.44 -4.89
C THR A 131 7.60 -12.59 -4.66
N ALA A 132 6.64 -12.45 -3.71
CA ALA A 132 5.58 -13.43 -3.49
C ALA A 132 4.65 -13.55 -4.70
N GLY A 133 4.31 -12.44 -5.36
CA GLY A 133 3.55 -12.43 -6.60
C GLY A 133 4.26 -13.15 -7.74
N ALA A 134 5.56 -12.88 -7.92
CA ALA A 134 6.38 -13.57 -8.91
C ALA A 134 6.52 -15.08 -8.59
N TYR A 135 6.74 -15.43 -7.34
CA TYR A 135 6.76 -16.81 -6.89
C TYR A 135 5.44 -17.53 -7.15
N MET A 136 4.30 -16.86 -6.86
CA MET A 136 2.96 -17.39 -7.17
C MET A 136 2.79 -17.62 -8.68
N ALA A 137 3.29 -16.71 -9.52
CA ALA A 137 3.25 -16.89 -10.98
C ALA A 137 4.04 -18.12 -11.43
N ASP A 138 5.20 -18.38 -10.78
CA ASP A 138 6.09 -19.50 -11.11
C ASP A 138 5.47 -20.86 -10.74
N ILE A 139 4.75 -20.94 -9.61
CA ILE A 139 4.14 -22.19 -9.14
C ILE A 139 2.75 -22.45 -9.71
N SER A 140 2.11 -21.45 -10.33
CA SER A 140 0.74 -21.55 -10.84
C SER A 140 0.70 -22.09 -12.27
N ARG A 141 -0.20 -23.05 -12.54
CA ARG A 141 -0.52 -23.46 -13.89
C ARG A 141 -1.22 -22.32 -14.64
N PRO A 142 -1.12 -22.28 -15.98
CA PRO A 142 -1.79 -21.24 -16.77
C PRO A 142 -3.28 -21.10 -16.45
N GLU A 143 -4.00 -22.20 -16.26
CA GLU A 143 -5.42 -22.27 -15.92
C GLU A 143 -5.75 -21.76 -14.52
N ASP A 144 -4.83 -21.95 -13.54
CA ASP A 144 -5.03 -21.60 -12.12
C ASP A 144 -4.52 -20.19 -11.78
N LYS A 145 -3.77 -19.54 -12.68
CA LYS A 145 -3.12 -18.24 -12.40
C LYS A 145 -4.11 -17.18 -11.92
N ALA A 146 -5.23 -17.02 -12.61
CA ALA A 146 -6.24 -16.01 -12.26
C ALA A 146 -6.81 -16.25 -10.86
N GLN A 147 -7.09 -17.52 -10.52
CA GLN A 147 -7.59 -17.89 -9.20
C GLN A 147 -6.54 -17.64 -8.11
N ASN A 148 -5.28 -18.04 -8.33
CA ASN A 148 -4.21 -17.89 -7.35
C ASN A 148 -3.85 -16.41 -7.11
N PHE A 149 -3.86 -15.55 -8.15
CA PHE A 149 -3.74 -14.11 -7.98
C PHE A 149 -4.94 -13.49 -7.27
N GLY A 150 -6.14 -14.01 -7.49
CA GLY A 150 -7.33 -13.65 -6.71
C GLY A 150 -7.18 -13.96 -5.22
N LEU A 151 -6.63 -15.14 -4.89
CA LEU A 151 -6.31 -15.51 -3.50
C LEU A 151 -5.24 -14.61 -2.88
N LEU A 152 -4.20 -14.21 -3.64
CA LEU A 152 -3.21 -13.22 -3.17
C LEU A 152 -3.87 -11.89 -2.83
N GLY A 153 -4.75 -11.39 -3.69
CA GLY A 153 -5.52 -10.18 -3.42
C GLY A 153 -6.41 -10.30 -2.18
N ALA A 154 -7.07 -11.44 -2.00
CA ALA A 154 -7.89 -11.72 -0.82
C ALA A 154 -7.03 -11.78 0.47
N ALA A 155 -5.85 -12.41 0.42
CA ALA A 155 -4.90 -12.47 1.54
C ALA A 155 -4.40 -11.06 1.91
N LEU A 156 -4.05 -10.24 0.91
CA LEU A 156 -3.66 -8.85 1.10
C LEU A 156 -4.78 -8.05 1.79
N GLY A 157 -6.01 -8.15 1.26
CA GLY A 157 -7.18 -7.47 1.83
C GLY A 157 -7.48 -7.91 3.27
N ALA A 158 -7.40 -9.22 3.55
CA ALA A 158 -7.56 -9.76 4.90
C ALA A 158 -6.49 -9.19 5.86
N GLY A 159 -5.24 -9.08 5.41
CA GLY A 159 -4.16 -8.47 6.19
C GLY A 159 -4.43 -7.01 6.54
N PHE A 160 -4.92 -6.22 5.59
CA PHE A 160 -5.28 -4.80 5.82
C PHE A 160 -6.48 -4.62 6.75
N VAL A 161 -7.36 -5.60 6.88
CA VAL A 161 -8.48 -5.58 7.84
C VAL A 161 -8.02 -6.05 9.23
N LEU A 162 -7.32 -7.19 9.28
CA LEU A 162 -6.89 -7.80 10.52
C LEU A 162 -5.76 -7.03 11.20
N GLY A 163 -4.87 -6.41 10.41
CA GLY A 163 -3.73 -5.66 10.93
C GLY A 163 -4.13 -4.57 11.91
N PRO A 164 -4.89 -3.55 11.48
CA PRO A 164 -5.30 -2.47 12.36
C PRO A 164 -6.13 -2.94 13.56
N LEU A 165 -7.00 -3.93 13.36
CA LEU A 165 -7.82 -4.50 14.43
C LEU A 165 -6.95 -5.11 15.51
N LEU A 166 -6.03 -6.01 15.12
CA LEU A 166 -5.11 -6.65 16.06
C LEU A 166 -4.12 -5.65 16.67
N GLY A 167 -3.63 -4.68 15.88
CA GLY A 167 -2.76 -3.62 16.36
C GLY A 167 -3.40 -2.79 17.45
N GLY A 168 -4.64 -2.37 17.23
CA GLY A 168 -5.41 -1.63 18.22
C GLY A 168 -5.67 -2.43 19.51
N LEU A 169 -6.06 -3.70 19.39
CA LEU A 169 -6.32 -4.57 20.54
C LEU A 169 -5.03 -4.90 21.32
N LEU A 170 -3.94 -5.21 20.61
CA LEU A 170 -2.65 -5.49 21.26
C LEU A 170 -2.05 -4.24 21.92
N ALA A 171 -2.43 -3.05 21.50
CA ALA A 171 -2.03 -1.80 22.13
C ALA A 171 -2.51 -1.67 23.58
N GLU A 172 -3.58 -2.38 23.97
CA GLU A 172 -4.05 -2.44 25.37
C GLU A 172 -3.05 -3.15 26.29
N LEU A 173 -2.19 -4.03 25.72
CA LEU A 173 -1.09 -4.68 26.44
C LEU A 173 0.17 -3.81 26.54
N GLY A 174 0.16 -2.66 25.87
CA GLY A 174 1.24 -1.69 25.81
C GLY A 174 1.57 -1.24 24.38
N THR A 175 2.16 -0.03 24.26
CA THR A 175 2.47 0.61 22.96
C THR A 175 3.42 -0.21 22.08
N ARG A 176 4.21 -1.10 22.66
CA ARG A 176 5.23 -1.91 21.98
C ARG A 176 4.74 -3.31 21.62
N ALA A 177 3.63 -3.77 22.22
CA ALA A 177 3.11 -5.13 22.02
C ALA A 177 2.75 -5.45 20.56
N PRO A 178 2.12 -4.55 19.76
CA PRO A 178 1.85 -4.80 18.35
C PRO A 178 3.11 -5.05 17.53
N PHE A 179 4.20 -4.33 17.81
CA PHE A 179 5.46 -4.49 17.09
C PHE A 179 6.15 -5.82 17.43
N LEU A 180 6.10 -6.24 18.70
CA LEU A 180 6.61 -7.54 19.09
C LEU A 180 5.81 -8.68 18.45
N ALA A 181 4.48 -8.54 18.37
CA ALA A 181 3.62 -9.51 17.70
C ALA A 181 3.94 -9.56 16.18
N ALA A 182 4.11 -8.41 15.53
CA ALA A 182 4.50 -8.35 14.12
C ALA A 182 5.87 -9.00 13.88
N ALA A 183 6.86 -8.71 14.73
CA ALA A 183 8.19 -9.32 14.66
C ALA A 183 8.12 -10.86 14.82
N ALA A 184 7.35 -11.34 15.78
CA ALA A 184 7.14 -12.77 16.01
C ALA A 184 6.44 -13.45 14.82
N LEU A 185 5.41 -12.84 14.26
CA LEU A 185 4.70 -13.35 13.07
C LEU A 185 5.62 -13.39 11.84
N CYS A 186 6.38 -12.34 11.57
CA CYS A 186 7.34 -12.32 10.46
C CYS A 186 8.45 -13.35 10.66
N GLY A 187 8.98 -13.49 11.89
CA GLY A 187 9.99 -14.48 12.21
C GLY A 187 9.47 -15.91 12.07
N ALA A 188 8.26 -16.20 12.57
CA ALA A 188 7.61 -17.50 12.40
C ALA A 188 7.35 -17.83 10.93
N ASN A 189 6.92 -16.84 10.16
CA ASN A 189 6.70 -17.00 8.72
C ASN A 189 8.01 -17.22 7.96
N ALA A 190 9.10 -16.54 8.33
CA ALA A 190 10.42 -16.77 7.77
C ALA A 190 10.91 -18.21 8.08
N ALA A 191 10.73 -18.69 9.31
CA ALA A 191 11.05 -20.06 9.71
C ALA A 191 10.22 -21.09 8.93
N LEU A 192 8.92 -20.86 8.77
CA LEU A 192 8.05 -21.71 7.96
C LEU A 192 8.52 -21.73 6.51
N GLY A 193 8.83 -20.56 5.93
CA GLY A 193 9.34 -20.45 4.55
C GLY A 193 10.65 -21.20 4.35
N TRP A 194 11.54 -21.14 5.33
CA TRP A 194 12.78 -21.92 5.31
C TRP A 194 12.53 -23.41 5.17
N LEU A 195 11.49 -23.95 5.84
CA LEU A 195 11.14 -25.36 5.86
C LEU A 195 10.36 -25.82 4.63
N VAL A 196 9.43 -24.98 4.11
CA VAL A 196 8.42 -25.44 3.13
C VAL A 196 8.60 -24.86 1.73
N MET A 197 9.38 -23.77 1.57
CA MET A 197 9.49 -23.07 0.30
C MET A 197 10.61 -23.66 -0.57
N PRO A 198 10.31 -24.33 -1.70
CA PRO A 198 11.34 -24.69 -2.68
C PRO A 198 11.75 -23.47 -3.51
N GLU A 199 12.94 -23.51 -4.11
CA GLU A 199 13.35 -22.52 -5.10
C GLU A 199 12.62 -22.77 -6.42
N THR A 200 12.14 -21.70 -7.06
CA THR A 200 11.43 -21.78 -8.35
C THR A 200 12.28 -21.31 -9.53
N VAL A 201 13.31 -20.50 -9.27
CA VAL A 201 14.23 -20.05 -10.30
C VAL A 201 15.19 -21.19 -10.64
N THR A 202 15.10 -21.66 -11.88
CA THR A 202 15.97 -22.70 -12.45
C THR A 202 17.02 -22.07 -13.35
N ASP A 203 18.07 -22.81 -13.74
CA ASP A 203 19.10 -22.31 -14.66
C ASP A 203 18.51 -21.85 -16.01
N ARG A 204 17.35 -22.40 -16.42
CA ARG A 204 16.63 -22.00 -17.65
C ARG A 204 15.83 -20.71 -17.51
N THR A 205 15.34 -20.39 -16.30
CA THR A 205 14.50 -19.21 -16.02
C THR A 205 15.28 -18.08 -15.38
N ARG A 206 16.50 -18.37 -14.91
CA ARG A 206 17.38 -17.40 -14.28
C ARG A 206 17.75 -16.28 -15.27
N ARG A 207 17.55 -15.03 -14.83
CA ARG A 207 17.98 -13.85 -15.58
C ARG A 207 19.23 -13.25 -14.94
N ALA A 208 20.17 -12.82 -15.77
CA ALA A 208 21.30 -12.05 -15.26
C ALA A 208 20.80 -10.72 -14.69
N PHE A 209 21.41 -10.28 -13.60
CA PHE A 209 21.09 -8.98 -13.02
C PHE A 209 21.45 -7.85 -14.00
N ASP A 210 20.48 -6.95 -14.31
CA ASP A 210 20.69 -5.79 -15.18
C ASP A 210 20.31 -4.50 -14.44
N TRP A 211 21.30 -3.63 -14.22
CA TRP A 211 21.12 -2.31 -13.62
C TRP A 211 20.18 -1.39 -14.41
N ARG A 212 20.02 -1.61 -15.72
CA ARG A 212 19.14 -0.79 -16.56
C ARG A 212 17.67 -1.14 -16.33
N GLU A 213 17.36 -2.40 -16.13
CA GLU A 213 16.01 -2.87 -15.77
C GLU A 213 15.68 -2.54 -14.30
N ALA A 214 16.68 -2.56 -13.43
CA ALA A 214 16.57 -2.23 -12.02
C ALA A 214 16.43 -0.72 -11.73
N ASN A 215 16.29 0.14 -12.76
CA ASN A 215 16.20 1.58 -12.57
C ASN A 215 14.75 2.02 -12.22
N PRO A 216 14.49 2.54 -11.00
CA PRO A 216 13.16 2.97 -10.58
C PRO A 216 12.61 4.13 -11.39
N LEU A 217 13.50 4.96 -11.97
CA LEU A 217 13.13 6.10 -12.81
C LEU A 217 12.92 5.72 -14.29
N GLY A 218 13.20 4.46 -14.66
CA GLY A 218 13.08 3.97 -16.04
C GLY A 218 11.65 4.08 -16.56
N ALA A 219 10.65 3.83 -15.72
CA ALA A 219 9.24 3.97 -16.07
C ALA A 219 8.86 5.41 -16.46
N PHE A 220 9.41 6.43 -15.80
CA PHE A 220 9.14 7.84 -16.12
C PHE A 220 9.74 8.25 -17.46
N ARG A 221 10.88 7.70 -17.87
CA ARG A 221 11.44 7.93 -19.22
C ARG A 221 10.55 7.39 -20.33
N SER A 222 9.74 6.41 -20.03
CA SER A 222 8.79 5.81 -20.97
C SER A 222 7.52 6.63 -21.16
N LEU A 223 7.23 7.60 -20.27
CA LEU A 223 6.08 8.50 -20.36
C LEU A 223 6.02 9.28 -21.68
N GLY A 224 7.17 9.73 -22.18
CA GLY A 224 7.26 10.44 -23.46
C GLY A 224 6.90 9.59 -24.70
N ARG A 225 6.78 8.27 -24.54
CA ARG A 225 6.42 7.35 -25.63
C ARG A 225 4.90 7.17 -25.77
N ILE A 226 4.10 7.67 -24.84
CA ILE A 226 2.64 7.52 -24.86
C ILE A 226 2.01 8.93 -24.96
N PRO A 227 1.71 9.42 -26.18
CA PRO A 227 1.15 10.75 -26.37
C PRO A 227 -0.25 10.87 -25.76
N GLY A 228 -0.56 12.02 -25.18
CA GLY A 228 -1.90 12.36 -24.68
C GLY A 228 -2.26 11.81 -23.28
N ILE A 229 -1.46 10.91 -22.67
CA ILE A 229 -1.77 10.29 -21.39
C ILE A 229 -1.39 11.14 -20.16
N SER A 230 -0.50 12.12 -20.32
CA SER A 230 0.10 12.89 -19.22
C SER A 230 -0.95 13.57 -18.33
N ARG A 231 -2.03 14.08 -18.91
CA ARG A 231 -3.12 14.69 -18.14
C ARG A 231 -3.84 13.67 -17.23
N LEU A 232 -4.18 12.50 -17.75
CA LEU A 232 -4.83 11.45 -16.97
C LEU A 232 -3.91 10.90 -15.89
N LEU A 233 -2.61 10.82 -16.15
CA LEU A 233 -1.61 10.45 -15.15
C LEU A 233 -1.48 11.50 -14.06
N LEU A 234 -1.57 12.79 -14.39
CA LEU A 234 -1.59 13.86 -13.40
C LEU A 234 -2.86 13.79 -12.54
N VAL A 235 -4.02 13.52 -13.15
CA VAL A 235 -5.27 13.27 -12.40
C VAL A 235 -5.12 12.09 -11.46
N TYR A 236 -4.54 10.97 -11.94
CA TYR A 236 -4.29 9.79 -11.14
C TYR A 236 -3.32 10.07 -9.99
N PHE A 237 -2.26 10.85 -10.23
CA PHE A 237 -1.30 11.27 -9.20
C PHE A 237 -1.97 12.13 -8.12
N LEU A 238 -2.66 13.21 -8.53
CA LEU A 238 -3.32 14.12 -7.59
C LEU A 238 -4.37 13.40 -6.75
N TYR A 239 -5.16 12.50 -7.37
CA TYR A 239 -6.10 11.65 -6.65
C TYR A 239 -5.38 10.73 -5.66
N SER A 240 -4.31 10.04 -6.09
CA SER A 240 -3.56 9.13 -5.23
C SER A 240 -2.91 9.85 -4.05
N VAL A 241 -2.36 11.05 -4.25
CA VAL A 241 -1.81 11.87 -3.16
C VAL A 241 -2.92 12.30 -2.19
N ALA A 242 -4.08 12.71 -2.69
CA ALA A 242 -5.21 13.15 -1.87
C ALA A 242 -5.79 12.02 -1.01
N ILE A 243 -6.05 10.85 -1.61
CA ILE A 243 -6.66 9.72 -0.89
C ILE A 243 -5.74 9.13 0.18
N TYR A 244 -4.43 9.30 0.03
CA TYR A 244 -3.43 8.88 1.01
C TYR A 244 -3.52 9.67 2.34
N VAL A 245 -4.35 10.71 2.41
CA VAL A 245 -4.65 11.41 3.67
C VAL A 245 -5.15 10.45 4.75
N TYR A 246 -5.97 9.43 4.39
CA TYR A 246 -6.49 8.46 5.36
C TYR A 246 -5.37 7.68 6.07
N PRO A 247 -4.52 6.90 5.41
CA PRO A 247 -3.46 6.17 6.11
C PRO A 247 -2.42 7.11 6.74
N ALA A 248 -2.24 8.33 6.23
CA ALA A 248 -1.24 9.26 6.73
C ALA A 248 -1.61 9.90 8.07
N ILE A 249 -2.87 10.30 8.25
CA ILE A 249 -3.26 11.12 9.43
C ILE A 249 -4.39 10.54 10.26
N TRP A 250 -5.10 9.50 9.81
CA TRP A 250 -6.32 9.03 10.48
C TRP A 250 -6.14 8.80 11.97
N SER A 251 -5.06 8.13 12.38
CA SER A 251 -4.78 7.84 13.79
C SER A 251 -4.52 9.11 14.60
N TYR A 252 -3.76 10.06 14.07
CA TYR A 252 -3.47 11.36 14.72
C TYR A 252 -4.72 12.22 14.78
N TYR A 253 -5.48 12.27 13.69
CA TYR A 253 -6.72 13.02 13.62
C TYR A 253 -7.77 12.48 14.59
N ALA A 254 -7.97 11.15 14.61
CA ALA A 254 -8.94 10.52 15.51
C ALA A 254 -8.57 10.70 17.00
N THR A 255 -7.27 10.66 17.31
CA THR A 255 -6.78 10.97 18.67
C THR A 255 -7.03 12.44 19.02
N ALA A 256 -6.70 13.38 18.12
CA ALA A 256 -6.85 14.82 18.39
C ALA A 256 -8.31 15.27 18.45
N SER A 257 -9.15 14.81 17.50
CA SER A 257 -10.53 15.32 17.34
C SER A 257 -11.56 14.59 18.21
N PHE A 258 -11.33 13.30 18.49
CA PHE A 258 -12.32 12.44 19.15
C PHE A 258 -11.80 11.82 20.45
N GLY A 259 -10.51 11.94 20.77
CA GLY A 259 -9.91 11.27 21.94
C GLY A 259 -9.94 9.73 21.84
N TRP A 260 -9.93 9.17 20.63
CA TRP A 260 -10.02 7.72 20.43
C TRP A 260 -8.78 6.99 20.91
N THR A 261 -9.01 5.84 21.54
CA THR A 261 -7.96 4.90 21.90
C THR A 261 -7.45 4.16 20.67
N PRO A 262 -6.22 3.59 20.70
CA PRO A 262 -5.70 2.76 19.62
C PRO A 262 -6.63 1.61 19.23
N ALA A 263 -7.34 0.99 20.21
CA ALA A 263 -8.32 -0.06 19.95
C ALA A 263 -9.48 0.44 19.06
N LEU A 264 -10.05 1.59 19.37
CA LEU A 264 -11.15 2.16 18.58
C LEU A 264 -10.68 2.62 17.19
N ILE A 265 -9.46 3.17 17.09
CA ILE A 265 -8.82 3.50 15.81
C ILE A 265 -8.64 2.22 14.99
N GLY A 266 -8.15 1.13 15.59
CA GLY A 266 -8.01 -0.17 14.93
C GLY A 266 -9.33 -0.72 14.39
N VAL A 267 -10.40 -0.65 15.19
CA VAL A 267 -11.76 -1.04 14.77
C VAL A 267 -12.23 -0.17 13.60
N SER A 268 -12.03 1.14 13.66
CA SER A 268 -12.43 2.06 12.59
C SER A 268 -11.75 1.77 11.26
N LEU A 269 -10.44 1.46 11.30
CA LEU A 269 -9.67 1.06 10.11
C LEU A 269 -10.11 -0.31 9.56
N ALA A 270 -10.46 -1.24 10.45
CA ALA A 270 -11.02 -2.54 10.04
C ALA A 270 -12.38 -2.37 9.34
N ILE A 271 -13.27 -1.53 9.89
CA ILE A 271 -14.56 -1.19 9.25
C ILE A 271 -14.30 -0.58 7.86
N TYR A 272 -13.33 0.32 7.73
CA TYR A 272 -12.96 0.92 6.45
C TYR A 272 -12.47 -0.14 5.46
N GLY A 273 -11.57 -1.04 5.89
CA GLY A 273 -11.06 -2.14 5.06
C GLY A 273 -12.15 -3.07 4.57
N VAL A 274 -13.08 -3.49 5.44
CA VAL A 274 -14.26 -4.29 5.06
C VAL A 274 -15.15 -3.54 4.08
N SER A 275 -15.37 -2.24 4.32
CA SER A 275 -16.18 -1.40 3.43
C SER A 275 -15.57 -1.29 2.04
N ILE A 276 -14.24 -1.08 1.93
CA ILE A 276 -13.52 -1.11 0.64
C ILE A 276 -13.71 -2.46 -0.06
N ALA A 277 -13.57 -3.57 0.66
CA ALA A 277 -13.74 -4.91 0.08
C ALA A 277 -15.16 -5.10 -0.49
N ILE A 278 -16.19 -4.64 0.21
CA ILE A 278 -17.58 -4.66 -0.26
C ILE A 278 -17.74 -3.76 -1.50
N VAL A 279 -17.20 -2.55 -1.46
CA VAL A 279 -17.32 -1.58 -2.54
C VAL A 279 -16.62 -2.09 -3.80
N GLN A 280 -15.38 -2.53 -3.70
CA GLN A 280 -14.61 -3.00 -4.86
C GLN A 280 -15.05 -4.38 -5.35
N GLY A 281 -15.40 -5.30 -4.42
CA GLY A 281 -15.79 -6.67 -4.78
C GLY A 281 -17.22 -6.78 -5.32
N TRP A 282 -18.12 -5.94 -4.84
CA TRP A 282 -19.54 -6.07 -5.16
C TRP A 282 -20.13 -4.83 -5.84
N LEU A 283 -19.98 -3.63 -5.25
CA LEU A 283 -20.66 -2.43 -5.72
C LEU A 283 -20.04 -1.87 -7.02
N MET A 284 -18.73 -2.02 -7.22
CA MET A 284 -17.99 -1.55 -8.39
C MET A 284 -18.59 -2.06 -9.71
N ARG A 285 -19.00 -3.33 -9.77
CA ARG A 285 -19.62 -3.91 -10.97
C ARG A 285 -20.93 -3.21 -11.38
N TYR A 286 -21.74 -2.78 -10.40
CA TYR A 286 -22.99 -2.05 -10.67
C TYR A 286 -22.68 -0.61 -11.10
N ALA A 287 -21.75 0.05 -10.43
CA ALA A 287 -21.33 1.41 -10.81
C ALA A 287 -20.83 1.47 -12.26
N LEU A 288 -19.98 0.51 -12.65
CA LEU A 288 -19.47 0.40 -14.02
C LEU A 288 -20.57 0.04 -15.03
N ARG A 289 -21.49 -0.87 -14.67
CA ARG A 289 -22.57 -1.31 -15.58
C ARG A 289 -23.57 -0.19 -15.88
N TRP A 290 -23.92 0.63 -14.88
CA TRP A 290 -24.93 1.69 -15.02
C TRP A 290 -24.37 3.03 -15.42
N GLY A 291 -23.17 3.37 -14.94
CA GLY A 291 -22.55 4.68 -15.14
C GLY A 291 -21.39 4.69 -16.12
N GLY A 292 -20.77 3.54 -16.38
CA GLY A 292 -19.48 3.47 -17.04
C GLY A 292 -18.36 4.06 -16.18
N GLU A 293 -17.12 3.96 -16.64
CA GLU A 293 -15.95 4.39 -15.86
C GLU A 293 -15.94 5.89 -15.58
N ARG A 294 -16.27 6.72 -16.59
CA ARG A 294 -16.22 8.18 -16.45
C ARG A 294 -17.16 8.69 -15.35
N ARG A 295 -18.40 8.22 -15.33
CA ARG A 295 -19.36 8.61 -14.27
C ARG A 295 -18.95 8.05 -12.91
N THR A 296 -18.40 6.84 -12.87
CA THR A 296 -17.87 6.24 -11.63
C THR A 296 -16.77 7.09 -11.04
N VAL A 297 -15.83 7.60 -11.85
CA VAL A 297 -14.79 8.54 -11.42
C VAL A 297 -15.40 9.84 -10.90
N ILE A 298 -16.35 10.43 -11.62
CA ILE A 298 -16.98 11.70 -11.25
C ILE A 298 -17.71 11.56 -9.90
N TYR A 299 -18.61 10.59 -9.77
CA TYR A 299 -19.38 10.42 -8.54
C TYR A 299 -18.50 9.96 -7.36
N GLY A 300 -17.54 9.08 -7.61
CA GLY A 300 -16.61 8.65 -6.57
C GLY A 300 -15.78 9.81 -6.01
N GLN A 301 -15.22 10.68 -6.87
CA GLN A 301 -14.50 11.87 -6.42
C GLN A 301 -15.40 12.88 -5.69
N LEU A 302 -16.66 13.03 -6.10
CA LEU A 302 -17.61 13.88 -5.37
C LEU A 302 -17.94 13.31 -3.98
N PHE A 303 -18.06 11.99 -3.85
CA PHE A 303 -18.22 11.35 -2.54
C PHE A 303 -16.98 11.54 -1.66
N ASP A 304 -15.78 11.40 -2.20
CA ASP A 304 -14.55 11.66 -1.46
C ASP A 304 -14.45 13.11 -1.01
N ILE A 305 -14.71 14.09 -1.90
CA ILE A 305 -14.70 15.52 -1.58
C ILE A 305 -15.71 15.83 -0.47
N LEU A 306 -16.93 15.29 -0.57
CA LEU A 306 -17.96 15.48 0.44
C LEU A 306 -17.55 14.83 1.78
N GLY A 307 -17.01 13.61 1.74
CA GLY A 307 -16.51 12.92 2.93
C GLY A 307 -15.38 13.70 3.61
N PHE A 308 -14.42 14.20 2.84
CA PHE A 308 -13.33 15.04 3.37
C PHE A 308 -13.85 16.38 3.94
N ALA A 309 -14.84 17.01 3.28
CA ALA A 309 -15.44 18.25 3.78
C ALA A 309 -16.13 18.03 5.14
N ILE A 310 -16.85 16.93 5.30
CA ILE A 310 -17.46 16.55 6.58
C ILE A 310 -16.38 16.28 7.63
N LEU A 311 -15.36 15.47 7.31
CA LEU A 311 -14.29 15.13 8.24
C LEU A 311 -13.43 16.34 8.62
N ALA A 312 -13.28 17.34 7.74
CA ALA A 312 -12.49 18.53 8.04
C ALA A 312 -13.01 19.30 9.28
N GLY A 313 -14.33 19.32 9.51
CA GLY A 313 -14.96 20.03 10.64
C GLY A 313 -15.62 19.13 11.68
N LEU A 314 -15.49 17.79 11.55
CA LEU A 314 -16.23 16.87 12.42
C LEU A 314 -15.59 16.77 13.80
N THR A 315 -16.42 16.93 14.85
CA THR A 315 -16.01 16.85 16.26
C THR A 315 -16.60 15.64 17.00
N HIS A 316 -17.57 14.94 16.40
CA HIS A 316 -18.28 13.83 17.02
C HIS A 316 -17.81 12.48 16.46
N GLY A 317 -17.07 11.71 17.26
CA GLY A 317 -16.52 10.41 16.86
C GLY A 317 -17.58 9.39 16.42
N GLY A 318 -18.77 9.37 17.04
CA GLY A 318 -19.86 8.47 16.61
C GLY A 318 -20.32 8.72 15.17
N ILE A 319 -20.38 9.99 14.74
CA ILE A 319 -20.70 10.34 13.35
C ILE A 319 -19.54 9.91 12.43
N ALA A 320 -18.29 10.08 12.87
CA ALA A 320 -17.13 9.62 12.11
C ALA A 320 -17.22 8.13 11.81
N LEU A 321 -17.55 7.28 12.79
CA LEU A 321 -17.73 5.84 12.59
C LEU A 321 -18.82 5.51 11.58
N MET A 322 -19.96 6.22 11.65
CA MET A 322 -21.06 6.02 10.69
C MET A 322 -20.69 6.47 9.27
N MET A 323 -19.80 7.45 9.14
CA MET A 323 -19.37 7.96 7.83
C MET A 323 -18.32 7.06 7.14
N ILE A 324 -17.59 6.20 7.87
CA ILE A 324 -16.56 5.34 7.29
C ILE A 324 -17.06 4.51 6.10
N PRO A 325 -18.18 3.78 6.16
CA PRO A 325 -18.67 3.04 5.00
C PRO A 325 -19.05 3.94 3.82
N VAL A 326 -19.48 5.17 4.09
CA VAL A 326 -19.82 6.14 3.04
C VAL A 326 -18.57 6.66 2.35
N THR A 327 -17.52 6.99 3.13
CA THR A 327 -16.23 7.43 2.54
C THR A 327 -15.56 6.33 1.74
N ALA A 328 -15.80 5.06 2.06
CA ALA A 328 -15.28 3.93 1.29
C ALA A 328 -15.84 3.87 -0.17
N LEU A 329 -16.96 4.55 -0.48
CA LEU A 329 -17.50 4.62 -1.85
C LEU A 329 -16.51 5.25 -2.83
N GLY A 330 -15.65 6.15 -2.37
CA GLY A 330 -14.56 6.71 -3.18
C GLY A 330 -13.54 5.68 -3.68
N ALA A 331 -13.43 4.52 -3.01
CA ALA A 331 -12.51 3.45 -3.44
C ALA A 331 -12.78 2.89 -4.85
N MET A 332 -13.90 3.26 -5.50
CA MET A 332 -14.18 2.94 -6.90
C MET A 332 -13.38 3.80 -7.89
N VAL A 333 -12.89 4.97 -7.48
CA VAL A 333 -12.24 5.94 -8.38
C VAL A 333 -10.95 5.39 -8.97
N GLN A 334 -10.08 4.84 -8.14
CA GLN A 334 -8.77 4.38 -8.58
C GLN A 334 -8.85 3.27 -9.64
N PRO A 335 -9.63 2.18 -9.45
CA PRO A 335 -9.80 1.16 -10.49
C PRO A 335 -10.47 1.70 -11.76
N ALA A 336 -11.44 2.63 -11.64
CA ALA A 336 -12.09 3.23 -12.80
C ALA A 336 -11.13 4.13 -13.60
N LEU A 337 -10.27 4.92 -12.93
CA LEU A 337 -9.20 5.69 -13.59
C LEU A 337 -8.20 4.79 -14.30
N GLN A 338 -7.79 3.68 -13.66
CA GLN A 338 -6.90 2.70 -14.29
C GLN A 338 -7.55 2.07 -15.53
N GLY A 339 -8.85 1.78 -15.49
CA GLY A 339 -9.60 1.31 -16.65
C GLY A 339 -9.61 2.31 -17.82
N ILE A 340 -9.85 3.60 -17.54
CA ILE A 340 -9.78 4.68 -18.55
C ILE A 340 -8.36 4.78 -19.13
N LEU A 341 -7.34 4.79 -18.27
CA LEU A 341 -5.94 4.84 -18.67
C LEU A 341 -5.54 3.66 -19.56
N SER A 342 -5.95 2.44 -19.17
CA SER A 342 -5.69 1.22 -19.94
C SER A 342 -6.30 1.29 -21.34
N ARG A 343 -7.54 1.78 -21.47
CA ARG A 343 -8.19 1.94 -22.78
C ARG A 343 -7.62 3.08 -23.63
N SER A 344 -6.92 4.02 -23.03
CA SER A 344 -6.28 5.13 -23.75
C SER A 344 -4.94 4.74 -24.38
N VAL A 345 -4.49 3.51 -24.23
CA VAL A 345 -3.18 3.03 -24.65
C VAL A 345 -3.31 1.75 -25.46
N ALA A 346 -2.53 1.63 -26.53
CA ALA A 346 -2.51 0.42 -27.36
C ALA A 346 -2.02 -0.81 -26.56
N ASP A 347 -2.47 -2.01 -26.96
CA ASP A 347 -2.14 -3.27 -26.27
C ASP A 347 -0.63 -3.50 -26.11
N THR A 348 0.15 -3.06 -27.08
CA THR A 348 1.63 -3.15 -27.07
C THR A 348 2.29 -2.31 -25.98
N HIS A 349 1.60 -1.33 -25.40
CA HIS A 349 2.12 -0.42 -24.38
C HIS A 349 1.51 -0.66 -22.97
N GLN A 350 0.66 -1.68 -22.80
CA GLN A 350 0.01 -1.97 -21.51
C GLN A 350 1.02 -2.23 -20.39
N GLY A 351 2.08 -2.99 -20.66
CA GLY A 351 3.15 -3.22 -19.69
C GLY A 351 3.87 -1.93 -19.26
N THR A 352 4.14 -1.05 -20.23
CA THR A 352 4.73 0.28 -19.96
C THR A 352 3.79 1.12 -19.10
N LEU A 353 2.49 1.13 -19.40
CA LEU A 353 1.48 1.83 -18.61
C LEU A 353 1.44 1.34 -17.17
N GLN A 354 1.41 0.02 -16.94
CA GLN A 354 1.40 -0.53 -15.59
C GLN A 354 2.64 -0.14 -14.79
N GLY A 355 3.83 -0.16 -15.42
CA GLY A 355 5.05 0.33 -14.79
C GLY A 355 4.99 1.80 -14.40
N VAL A 356 4.41 2.64 -15.26
CA VAL A 356 4.19 4.08 -14.98
C VAL A 356 3.19 4.27 -13.84
N LEU A 357 2.06 3.56 -13.84
CA LEU A 357 1.04 3.66 -12.80
C LEU A 357 1.60 3.24 -11.42
N THR A 358 2.39 2.17 -11.39
CA THR A 358 3.08 1.72 -10.17
C THR A 358 4.05 2.80 -9.67
N SER A 359 4.82 3.42 -10.56
CA SER A 359 5.77 4.47 -10.19
C SER A 359 5.07 5.75 -9.70
N VAL A 360 3.97 6.15 -10.34
CA VAL A 360 3.14 7.30 -9.92
C VAL A 360 2.52 7.03 -8.55
N HIS A 361 2.01 5.81 -8.32
CA HIS A 361 1.47 5.41 -7.03
C HIS A 361 2.54 5.44 -5.92
N ALA A 362 3.73 4.87 -6.20
CA ALA A 362 4.84 4.90 -5.25
C ALA A 362 5.29 6.34 -4.92
N LEU A 363 5.34 7.24 -5.92
CA LEU A 363 5.64 8.65 -5.68
C LEU A 363 4.58 9.31 -4.79
N SER A 364 3.30 8.94 -4.94
CA SER A 364 2.23 9.42 -4.06
C SER A 364 2.42 8.95 -2.62
N MET A 365 2.88 7.71 -2.43
CA MET A 365 3.23 7.15 -1.10
C MET A 365 4.42 7.84 -0.45
N ILE A 366 5.33 8.43 -1.24
CA ILE A 366 6.47 9.20 -0.72
C ILE A 366 6.03 10.60 -0.31
N VAL A 367 5.28 11.29 -1.19
CA VAL A 367 4.94 12.71 -1.02
C VAL A 367 3.83 12.91 0.02
N SER A 368 2.79 12.08 -0.02
CA SER A 368 1.57 12.31 0.76
C SER A 368 1.77 12.24 2.27
N PRO A 369 2.47 11.25 2.87
CA PRO A 369 2.58 11.16 4.32
C PRO A 369 3.18 12.41 4.93
N LEU A 370 4.33 12.87 4.42
CA LEU A 370 4.99 14.06 4.94
C LEU A 370 4.15 15.33 4.73
N MET A 371 3.54 15.49 3.55
CA MET A 371 2.72 16.65 3.24
C MET A 371 1.48 16.72 4.15
N MET A 372 0.79 15.60 4.33
CA MET A 372 -0.43 15.57 5.15
C MET A 372 -0.13 15.70 6.65
N THR A 373 0.91 15.05 7.15
CA THR A 373 1.30 15.15 8.56
C THR A 373 1.92 16.50 8.90
N ALA A 374 2.67 17.13 7.98
CA ALA A 374 3.16 18.49 8.16
C ALA A 374 2.01 19.51 8.22
N THR A 375 0.99 19.33 7.37
CA THR A 375 -0.24 20.15 7.43
C THR A 375 -0.97 19.92 8.76
N PHE A 376 -1.13 18.66 9.18
CA PHE A 376 -1.71 18.36 10.49
C PHE A 376 -0.95 19.05 11.63
N ALA A 377 0.37 18.91 11.66
CA ALA A 377 1.22 19.51 12.67
C ALA A 377 1.13 21.04 12.69
N ALA A 378 1.10 21.69 11.52
CA ALA A 378 0.98 23.14 11.42
C ALA A 378 -0.34 23.70 12.02
N PHE A 379 -1.43 22.92 11.92
CA PHE A 379 -2.74 23.32 12.41
C PHE A 379 -3.14 22.71 13.78
N THR A 380 -2.21 21.96 14.43
CA THR A 380 -2.49 21.35 15.74
C THR A 380 -1.43 21.71 16.82
N ARG A 381 -0.33 22.38 16.44
CA ARG A 381 0.66 22.86 17.39
C ARG A 381 0.07 23.90 18.34
N GLU A 382 0.57 23.92 19.57
CA GLU A 382 0.25 24.98 20.52
C GLU A 382 0.67 26.33 19.94
N GLY A 383 -0.24 27.30 19.98
CA GLY A 383 -0.02 28.63 19.39
C GLY A 383 -0.31 28.75 17.90
N ALA A 384 -0.82 27.72 17.24
CA ALA A 384 -1.30 27.84 15.86
C ALA A 384 -2.45 28.87 15.78
N ALA A 385 -2.42 29.72 14.74
CA ALA A 385 -3.42 30.77 14.55
C ALA A 385 -4.85 30.21 14.39
N LEU A 386 -4.95 28.99 13.89
CA LEU A 386 -6.19 28.24 13.75
C LEU A 386 -5.94 26.79 14.20
N GLN A 387 -6.67 26.34 15.21
CA GLN A 387 -6.64 24.94 15.65
C GLN A 387 -7.64 24.13 14.81
N LEU A 388 -7.14 23.38 13.84
CA LEU A 388 -7.98 22.60 12.93
C LEU A 388 -7.33 21.25 12.59
N PRO A 389 -7.51 20.20 13.41
CA PRO A 389 -6.95 18.88 13.15
C PRO A 389 -7.37 18.28 11.79
N GLY A 390 -8.51 18.73 11.26
CA GLY A 390 -9.02 18.32 9.93
C GLY A 390 -8.40 19.06 8.73
N ALA A 391 -7.46 20.00 8.93
CA ALA A 391 -6.83 20.77 7.84
C ALA A 391 -6.25 19.90 6.71
N PRO A 392 -5.64 18.73 6.94
CA PRO A 392 -5.16 17.86 5.86
C PRO A 392 -6.28 17.38 4.91
N PHE A 393 -7.52 17.22 5.41
CA PHE A 393 -8.65 16.90 4.54
C PHE A 393 -8.99 18.06 3.60
N LEU A 394 -8.83 19.32 4.04
CA LEU A 394 -9.01 20.49 3.15
C LEU A 394 -7.93 20.53 2.08
N LEU A 395 -6.68 20.19 2.41
CA LEU A 395 -5.61 20.04 1.42
C LEU A 395 -5.91 18.90 0.42
N ALA A 396 -6.43 17.77 0.91
CA ALA A 396 -6.85 16.68 0.04
C ALA A 396 -7.99 17.09 -0.90
N ILE A 397 -8.98 17.88 -0.43
CA ILE A 397 -10.04 18.47 -1.27
C ILE A 397 -9.44 19.35 -2.35
N LEU A 398 -8.49 20.22 -2.03
CA LEU A 398 -7.83 21.08 -3.00
C LEU A 398 -7.14 20.28 -4.10
N LEU A 399 -6.33 19.29 -3.73
CA LEU A 399 -5.63 18.42 -4.67
C LEU A 399 -6.61 17.63 -5.55
N MET A 400 -7.64 17.04 -4.93
CA MET A 400 -8.67 16.28 -5.63
C MET A 400 -9.50 17.19 -6.54
N GLY A 401 -9.83 18.41 -6.11
CA GLY A 401 -10.55 19.40 -6.89
C GLY A 401 -9.75 19.83 -8.14
N CYS A 402 -8.43 20.03 -7.99
CA CYS A 402 -7.55 20.28 -9.15
C CYS A 402 -7.55 19.09 -10.12
N GLY A 403 -7.42 17.86 -9.62
CA GLY A 403 -7.50 16.66 -10.44
C GLY A 403 -8.85 16.50 -11.12
N PHE A 404 -9.94 16.77 -10.40
CA PHE A 404 -11.30 16.73 -10.91
C PHE A 404 -11.54 17.74 -12.05
N ALA A 405 -11.10 18.97 -11.87
CA ALA A 405 -11.20 20.02 -12.90
C ALA A 405 -10.42 19.62 -14.17
N LEU A 406 -9.22 19.05 -14.01
CA LEU A 406 -8.43 18.53 -15.13
C LEU A 406 -9.12 17.35 -15.83
N PHE A 407 -9.76 16.47 -15.06
CA PHE A 407 -10.52 15.33 -15.59
C PHE A 407 -11.71 15.77 -16.43
N LEU A 408 -12.49 16.76 -15.93
CA LEU A 408 -13.67 17.27 -16.62
C LEU A 408 -13.33 18.01 -17.93
N ARG A 409 -12.19 18.72 -17.99
CA ARG A 409 -11.72 19.41 -19.21
C ARG A 409 -11.33 18.45 -20.33
N GLY A 410 -11.16 17.17 -20.04
CA GLY A 410 -10.89 16.14 -21.01
C GLY A 410 -12.15 15.75 -21.76
N ARG A 411 -12.25 16.12 -23.04
CA ARG A 411 -13.17 15.43 -23.94
C ARG A 411 -12.65 14.00 -24.12
N SER A 412 -13.47 13.03 -23.77
CA SER A 412 -13.26 11.60 -24.03
C SER A 412 -13.35 11.33 -25.52
#